data_dee8b87aa33d758cb0ffe6f47b9e991e
#
_entry.id   dee8b87aa33d758cb0ffe6f47b9e991e
#
_cell.length_a   1.000
_cell.length_b   1.000
_cell.length_c   1.000
_cell.angle_alpha   90.00
_cell.angle_beta   90.00
_cell.angle_gamma   90.00
#
_symmetry.space_group_name_H-M   'P 1'
#
loop_
_entity.id
_entity.type
_entity.pdbx_description
1 polymer ?
#
loop_
_entity_poly.entity_id
_entity_poly.type
_entity_poly.pdbx_seq_one_letter_code
_entity_poly.pdbx_strand_id
1 'polypeptide(L)'
;PFHQANIDNKGKIHPTQKSIQLYSWIYANYAEEGQKILDTHLGSGSNAISAHYAKMGEFVGCELDEDYFKASVDRIYKETRQQELF
;
A
#
# COMPACT_ATOMS: atom_id res chain seq x y z
N PRO A 1 6.66 14.39 9.59
CA PRO A 1 6.59 13.74 8.29
C PRO A 1 5.23 13.16 8.01
N PHE A 2 5.19 11.92 7.66
CA PHE A 2 3.95 11.32 7.16
C PHE A 2 2.88 11.16 8.20
N HIS A 3 3.25 11.13 9.45
CA HIS A 3 2.26 11.10 10.52
C HIS A 3 1.33 12.29 10.45
N GLN A 4 1.90 13.44 10.17
CA GLN A 4 1.10 14.65 10.18
C GLN A 4 0.11 14.67 9.07
N ALA A 5 0.50 14.18 7.90
CA ALA A 5 -0.43 14.09 6.80
C ALA A 5 -1.60 13.19 7.15
N ASN A 6 -1.31 12.11 7.86
CA ASN A 6 -2.35 11.18 8.25
C ASN A 6 -3.29 11.79 9.28
N ILE A 7 -2.75 12.57 10.17
CA ILE A 7 -3.56 13.23 11.18
C ILE A 7 -4.55 14.18 10.56
N ASP A 8 -4.14 14.82 9.48
CA ASP A 8 -4.99 15.77 8.78
C ASP A 8 -6.25 15.12 8.23
N ASN A 9 -6.31 13.84 8.20
CA ASN A 9 -7.50 13.13 7.79
C ASN A 9 -8.45 12.91 8.95
N LYS A 10 -8.41 13.79 9.90
CA LYS A 10 -9.32 13.83 11.04
C LYS A 10 -9.19 12.63 11.93
N GLY A 11 -7.99 12.15 12.05
CA GLY A 11 -7.68 11.06 12.96
C GLY A 11 -8.21 9.73 12.55
N LYS A 12 -8.71 9.59 11.36
CA LYS A 12 -9.25 8.31 10.92
C LYS A 12 -8.21 7.34 10.49
N ILE A 13 -7.03 7.82 10.12
CA ILE A 13 -5.99 7.00 9.56
C ILE A 13 -4.98 6.69 10.64
N HIS A 14 -4.58 5.44 10.70
CA HIS A 14 -3.56 5.02 11.64
C HIS A 14 -2.33 5.92 11.50
N PRO A 15 -1.75 6.39 12.60
CA PRO A 15 -0.63 7.35 12.53
C PRO A 15 0.55 6.87 11.70
N THR A 16 0.77 5.56 11.64
CA THR A 16 1.90 5.02 10.88
C THR A 16 1.51 4.59 9.47
N GLN A 17 0.26 4.76 9.09
CA GLN A 17 -0.18 4.38 7.76
C GLN A 17 0.27 5.40 6.73
N LYS A 18 1.03 4.95 5.77
CA LYS A 18 1.47 5.80 4.69
C LYS A 18 0.44 5.82 3.58
N SER A 19 0.37 6.93 2.87
CA SER A 19 -0.65 7.11 1.85
C SER A 19 -0.31 6.36 0.58
N ILE A 20 -1.35 5.95 -0.11
CA ILE A 20 -1.21 5.35 -1.44
C ILE A 20 -0.52 6.34 -2.38
N GLN A 21 -0.82 7.62 -2.24
CA GLN A 21 -0.23 8.65 -3.09
C GLN A 21 1.28 8.73 -2.95
N LEU A 22 1.79 8.56 -1.73
CA LEU A 22 3.23 8.57 -1.52
C LEU A 22 3.90 7.43 -2.29
N TYR A 23 3.34 6.25 -2.17
CA TYR A 23 3.93 5.10 -2.87
C TYR A 23 3.78 5.24 -4.37
N SER A 24 2.68 5.77 -4.84
CA SER A 24 2.50 5.99 -6.27
C SER A 24 3.55 6.95 -6.81
N TRP A 25 3.87 7.99 -6.05
CA TRP A 25 4.92 8.92 -6.42
C TRP A 25 6.27 8.22 -6.49
N ILE A 26 6.56 7.36 -5.50
CA ILE A 26 7.82 6.62 -5.47
C ILE A 26 7.93 5.72 -6.71
N TYR A 27 6.86 4.98 -7.01
CA TYR A 27 6.90 4.10 -8.16
C TYR A 27 7.06 4.87 -9.47
N ALA A 28 6.39 6.00 -9.59
CA ALA A 28 6.48 6.80 -10.81
C ALA A 28 7.89 7.34 -11.05
N ASN A 29 8.63 7.60 -9.98
CA ASN A 29 9.94 8.24 -10.10
C ASN A 29 11.11 7.27 -10.01
N TYR A 30 10.93 6.11 -9.41
CA TYR A 30 12.06 5.24 -9.10
C TYR A 30 11.88 3.79 -9.55
N ALA A 31 10.75 3.45 -10.13
CA ALA A 31 10.49 2.08 -10.54
C ALA A 31 9.97 2.03 -11.97
N GLU A 32 10.04 0.85 -12.57
CA GLU A 32 9.52 0.59 -13.90
C GLU A 32 8.48 -0.51 -13.83
N GLU A 33 7.52 -0.47 -14.73
CA GLU A 33 6.50 -1.52 -14.79
C GLU A 33 7.17 -2.88 -14.93
N GLY A 34 6.59 -3.85 -14.28
CA GLY A 34 7.08 -5.22 -14.35
C GLY A 34 8.12 -5.58 -13.32
N GLN A 35 8.65 -4.61 -12.58
CA GLN A 35 9.64 -4.90 -11.55
C GLN A 35 9.02 -5.62 -10.37
N LYS A 36 9.87 -6.30 -9.60
CA LYS A 36 9.45 -7.00 -8.41
C LYS A 36 9.72 -6.14 -7.20
N ILE A 37 8.77 -6.12 -6.28
CA ILE A 37 8.83 -5.28 -5.10
C ILE A 37 8.78 -6.15 -3.85
N LEU A 38 9.63 -5.84 -2.90
CA LEU A 38 9.61 -6.46 -1.57
C LEU A 38 9.38 -5.40 -0.53
N ASP A 39 8.36 -5.61 0.31
CA ASP A 39 8.07 -4.72 1.42
C ASP A 39 8.17 -5.52 2.71
N THR A 40 9.16 -5.23 3.52
CA THR A 40 9.38 -5.97 4.76
C THR A 40 8.47 -5.51 5.89
N HIS A 41 7.75 -4.41 5.71
CA HIS A 41 6.85 -3.87 6.72
C HIS A 41 5.56 -3.45 6.05
N LEU A 42 4.73 -4.43 5.71
CA LEU A 42 3.54 -4.22 4.90
C LEU A 42 2.55 -3.23 5.52
N GLY A 43 2.36 -3.32 6.84
CA GLY A 43 1.44 -2.42 7.53
C GLY A 43 0.03 -2.51 6.99
N SER A 44 -0.52 -1.38 6.58
CA SER A 44 -1.90 -1.30 6.11
C SER A 44 -2.09 -1.77 4.67
N GLY A 45 -1.00 -2.01 3.94
CA GLY A 45 -1.08 -2.49 2.57
C GLY A 45 -1.09 -1.40 1.51
N SER A 46 -0.89 -0.15 1.88
CA SER A 46 -0.91 0.94 0.90
C SER A 46 0.12 0.76 -0.20
N ASN A 47 1.30 0.24 0.15
CA ASN A 47 2.35 0.00 -0.83
C ASN A 47 1.90 -1.06 -1.85
N ALA A 48 1.28 -2.14 -1.37
CA ALA A 48 0.82 -3.19 -2.27
C ALA A 48 -0.25 -2.69 -3.23
N ILE A 49 -1.15 -1.87 -2.72
CA ILE A 49 -2.20 -1.28 -3.56
C ILE A 49 -1.58 -0.40 -4.64
N SER A 50 -0.61 0.43 -4.25
CA SER A 50 0.07 1.30 -5.19
C SER A 50 0.85 0.50 -6.23
N ALA A 51 1.48 -0.60 -5.81
CA ALA A 51 2.21 -1.46 -6.72
C ALA A 51 1.30 -2.07 -7.77
N HIS A 52 0.08 -2.43 -7.36
CA HIS A 52 -0.90 -2.97 -8.30
C HIS A 52 -1.23 -1.95 -9.38
N TYR A 53 -1.53 -0.72 -8.99
CA TYR A 53 -1.88 0.31 -9.95
C TYR A 53 -0.69 0.76 -10.79
N ALA A 54 0.51 0.68 -10.25
CA ALA A 54 1.72 1.01 -11.00
C ALA A 54 2.17 -0.13 -11.91
N LYS A 55 1.45 -1.25 -11.90
CA LYS A 55 1.71 -2.39 -12.78
C LYS A 55 3.06 -3.03 -12.53
N MET A 56 3.40 -3.17 -11.25
CA MET A 56 4.57 -3.95 -10.89
C MET A 56 4.33 -5.42 -11.20
N GLY A 57 5.40 -6.16 -11.52
CA GLY A 57 5.27 -7.55 -11.93
C GLY A 57 4.96 -8.48 -10.78
N GLU A 58 5.50 -8.19 -9.61
CA GLU A 58 5.31 -9.03 -8.45
C GLU A 58 5.49 -8.19 -7.19
N PHE A 59 4.66 -8.44 -6.19
CA PHE A 59 4.78 -7.77 -4.90
C PHE A 59 4.79 -8.83 -3.81
N VAL A 60 5.80 -8.77 -2.94
CA VAL A 60 5.87 -9.62 -1.76
C VAL A 60 5.90 -8.72 -0.54
N GLY A 61 4.94 -8.88 0.34
CA GLY A 61 4.86 -8.10 1.56
C GLY A 61 4.99 -8.99 2.77
N CYS A 62 5.61 -8.49 3.82
CA CYS A 62 5.79 -9.18 5.08
C CYS A 62 5.21 -8.35 6.20
N GLU A 63 4.53 -9.00 7.13
CA GLU A 63 3.96 -8.35 8.28
C GLU A 63 4.02 -9.30 9.47
N LEU A 64 4.62 -8.86 10.57
CA LEU A 64 4.77 -9.69 11.75
C LEU A 64 3.48 -9.86 12.54
N ASP A 65 2.65 -8.83 12.55
CA ASP A 65 1.41 -8.88 13.31
C ASP A 65 0.33 -9.56 12.50
N GLU A 66 -0.19 -10.67 13.02
CA GLU A 66 -1.15 -11.48 12.26
C GLU A 66 -2.44 -10.73 11.99
N ASP A 67 -2.91 -9.96 12.96
CA ASP A 67 -4.16 -9.22 12.78
C ASP A 67 -3.99 -8.12 11.75
N TYR A 68 -2.88 -7.40 11.80
CA TYR A 68 -2.56 -6.41 10.79
C TYR A 68 -2.39 -7.06 9.43
N PHE A 69 -1.77 -8.22 9.40
CA PHE A 69 -1.58 -8.91 8.12
C PHE A 69 -2.94 -9.24 7.48
N LYS A 70 -3.83 -9.82 8.26
CA LYS A 70 -5.16 -10.18 7.74
C LYS A 70 -5.93 -8.96 7.28
N ALA A 71 -5.87 -7.89 8.06
CA ALA A 71 -6.58 -6.67 7.71
C ALA A 71 -6.02 -6.06 6.43
N SER A 72 -4.70 -6.07 6.27
CA SER A 72 -4.09 -5.51 5.08
C SER A 72 -4.41 -6.33 3.84
N VAL A 73 -4.40 -7.65 3.95
CA VAL A 73 -4.75 -8.51 2.83
C VAL A 73 -6.18 -8.25 2.39
N ASP A 74 -7.10 -8.13 3.34
CA ASP A 74 -8.49 -7.84 3.03
C ASP A 74 -8.62 -6.49 2.34
N ARG A 75 -7.92 -5.49 2.83
CA ARG A 75 -7.96 -4.16 2.23
C ARG A 75 -7.40 -4.17 0.82
N ILE A 76 -6.26 -4.82 0.62
CA ILE A 76 -5.64 -4.91 -0.69
C ILE A 76 -6.59 -5.56 -1.67
N TYR A 77 -7.20 -6.66 -1.25
CA TYR A 77 -8.10 -7.40 -2.11
C TYR A 77 -9.30 -6.56 -2.53
N LYS A 78 -9.91 -5.87 -1.57
CA LYS A 78 -11.07 -5.04 -1.87
C LYS A 78 -10.73 -3.88 -2.77
N GLU A 79 -9.61 -3.21 -2.49
CA GLU A 79 -9.22 -2.04 -3.27
C GLU A 79 -8.85 -2.40 -4.70
N THR A 80 -8.12 -3.48 -4.89
CA THR A 80 -7.68 -3.85 -6.22
C THR A 80 -8.77 -4.55 -7.01
N ARG A 81 -9.63 -5.28 -6.32
CA ARG A 81 -10.70 -6.01 -6.99
C ARG A 81 -11.78 -5.07 -7.52
N GLN A 82 -12.07 -4.00 -6.78
CA GLN A 82 -13.07 -3.05 -7.24
C GLN A 82 -12.70 -2.45 -8.59
N GLN A 83 -11.43 -2.20 -8.80
CA GLN A 83 -10.98 -1.68 -10.08
C GLN A 83 -11.25 -2.64 -11.21
N GLU A 84 -11.14 -3.90 -10.94
CA GLU A 84 -11.33 -4.91 -11.99
C GLU A 84 -12.78 -5.08 -12.39
N LEU A 85 -13.70 -4.64 -11.56
CA LEU A 85 -15.12 -4.75 -11.87
C LEU A 85 -15.60 -3.68 -12.84
N PHE A 86 -14.80 -2.68 -13.04
CA PHE A 86 -15.14 -1.60 -13.93
C PHE A 86 -14.12 -1.48 -15.03
#